data_d675ffe3f412c597eff618b3966b57b7
#
_entry.id   d675ffe3f412c597eff618b3966b57b7
#
_cell.length_a   1.000
_cell.length_b   1.000
_cell.length_c   1.000
_cell.angle_alpha   90.00
_cell.angle_beta   90.00
_cell.angle_gamma   90.00
#
_symmetry.space_group_name_H-M   'P 1'
#
loop_
_entity.id
_entity.type
_entity.pdbx_description
1 polymer ?
#
loop_
_entity_poly.entity_id
_entity_poly.type
_entity_poly.pdbx_seq_one_letter_code
_entity_poly.pdbx_strand_id
1 'polypeptide(L)'
;MLFSESWNAKEDRIRADSSYGHLPGWRLVPIIVKSFDDLRQEQMVSQIIAAMANILKESGCPVYVRAYDIIATQLKGTGGLIEAVPDTVSIDSLKRRDPSFTTLDDFFIRHFGKGIKSSQGYKKARRNFVSSMAGYAVVCYLLQIKDRHNGNILLDNEGHIVHIDWGFVFMSR
;
A
#
# COMPACT_ATOMS: atom_id res chain seq x y z
N MET A 1 -12.03 14.99 4.25
CA MET A 1 -11.62 14.24 3.06
C MET A 1 -10.84 13.01 3.53
N LEU A 2 -11.27 11.80 3.17
CA LEU A 2 -10.66 10.53 3.64
C LEU A 2 -9.32 10.25 2.99
N PHE A 3 -9.24 10.42 1.68
CA PHE A 3 -7.98 10.53 0.96
C PHE A 3 -7.61 12.02 0.90
N SER A 4 -6.37 12.34 1.24
CA SER A 4 -5.84 13.69 1.13
C SER A 4 -5.73 14.13 -0.34
N GLU A 5 -5.04 15.25 -0.60
CA GLU A 5 -4.62 15.62 -1.96
C GLU A 5 -3.99 14.42 -2.67
N SER A 6 -4.37 14.14 -3.93
CA SER A 6 -3.79 13.03 -4.68
C SER A 6 -2.28 13.24 -4.85
N TRP A 7 -1.52 12.13 -4.93
CA TRP A 7 -0.07 12.20 -5.07
C TRP A 7 0.36 13.01 -6.30
N ASN A 8 -0.33 12.81 -7.42
CA ASN A 8 -0.04 13.54 -8.66
C ASN A 8 -0.27 15.05 -8.48
N ALA A 9 -1.38 15.46 -7.89
CA ALA A 9 -1.65 16.88 -7.62
C ALA A 9 -0.60 17.50 -6.68
N LYS A 10 -0.17 16.74 -5.66
CA LYS A 10 0.90 17.15 -4.76
C LYS A 10 2.24 17.27 -5.50
N GLU A 11 2.58 16.30 -6.35
CA GLU A 11 3.81 16.32 -7.15
C GLU A 11 3.83 17.54 -8.07
N ASP A 12 2.74 17.81 -8.79
CA ASP A 12 2.62 18.96 -9.70
C ASP A 12 2.76 20.28 -8.95
N ARG A 13 2.10 20.41 -7.79
CA ARG A 13 2.17 21.61 -6.96
C ARG A 13 3.59 21.85 -6.44
N ILE A 14 4.23 20.82 -5.88
CA ILE A 14 5.59 20.97 -5.34
C ILE A 14 6.60 21.18 -6.46
N ARG A 15 6.39 20.56 -7.63
CA ARG A 15 7.23 20.78 -8.80
C ARG A 15 7.19 22.24 -9.26
N ALA A 16 6.01 22.85 -9.26
CA ALA A 16 5.85 24.26 -9.67
C ALA A 16 6.60 25.22 -8.75
N ASP A 17 6.65 24.90 -7.43
CA ASP A 17 7.32 25.73 -6.42
C ASP A 17 8.83 25.42 -6.28
N SER A 18 9.30 24.31 -6.84
CA SER A 18 10.69 23.86 -6.68
C SER A 18 11.63 24.56 -7.65
N SER A 19 12.75 25.07 -7.15
CA SER A 19 13.85 25.61 -7.98
C SER A 19 14.40 24.58 -8.99
N TYR A 20 14.21 23.29 -8.73
CA TYR A 20 14.66 22.17 -9.56
C TYR A 20 13.54 21.54 -10.41
N GLY A 21 12.30 22.03 -10.30
CA GLY A 21 11.13 21.45 -10.96
C GLY A 21 11.20 21.42 -12.50
N HIS A 22 12.07 22.27 -13.07
CA HIS A 22 12.33 22.33 -14.51
C HIS A 22 13.27 21.22 -15.01
N LEU A 23 13.95 20.50 -14.12
CA LEU A 23 14.92 19.48 -14.51
C LEU A 23 14.20 18.24 -15.08
N PRO A 24 14.73 17.66 -16.20
CA PRO A 24 14.24 16.39 -16.71
C PRO A 24 14.36 15.29 -15.63
N GLY A 25 13.28 14.52 -15.45
CA GLY A 25 13.27 13.42 -14.49
C GLY A 25 13.06 13.81 -13.02
N TRP A 26 12.81 15.11 -12.74
CA TRP A 26 12.42 15.52 -11.38
C TRP A 26 11.15 14.77 -10.94
N ARG A 27 11.19 14.19 -9.76
CA ARG A 27 10.08 13.43 -9.17
C ARG A 27 10.01 13.69 -7.67
N LEU A 28 8.81 13.65 -7.15
CA LEU A 28 8.56 13.60 -5.71
C LEU A 28 8.53 12.16 -5.24
N VAL A 29 9.34 11.81 -4.25
CA VAL A 29 9.41 10.44 -3.70
C VAL A 29 8.87 10.43 -2.28
N PRO A 30 7.84 9.63 -1.97
CA PRO A 30 7.28 9.50 -0.63
C PRO A 30 8.18 8.59 0.22
N ILE A 31 8.79 9.11 1.27
CA ILE A 31 9.73 8.36 2.11
C ILE A 31 9.35 8.50 3.59
N ILE A 32 9.37 7.38 4.30
CA ILE A 32 9.33 7.30 5.75
C ILE A 32 10.75 7.01 6.24
N VAL A 33 11.27 7.87 7.11
CA VAL A 33 12.56 7.66 7.76
C VAL A 33 12.32 6.94 9.08
N LYS A 34 12.90 5.76 9.23
CA LYS A 34 12.88 4.98 10.47
C LYS A 34 14.22 5.10 11.19
N SER A 35 14.18 5.35 12.49
CA SER A 35 15.34 5.40 13.37
C SER A 35 15.22 4.29 14.42
N PHE A 36 16.35 3.69 14.77
CA PHE A 36 16.43 2.63 15.79
C PHE A 36 15.63 1.35 15.48
N ASP A 37 15.36 1.10 14.21
CA ASP A 37 14.62 -0.08 13.72
C ASP A 37 15.52 -0.93 12.82
N ASP A 38 15.52 -2.26 12.98
CA ASP A 38 16.26 -3.15 12.09
C ASP A 38 15.39 -3.52 10.89
N LEU A 39 15.59 -2.82 9.78
CA LEU A 39 14.81 -2.99 8.55
C LEU A 39 15.34 -4.09 7.61
N ARG A 40 16.39 -4.81 7.96
CA ARG A 40 17.01 -5.81 7.07
C ARG A 40 16.05 -6.95 6.72
N GLN A 41 15.29 -7.43 7.69
CA GLN A 41 14.29 -8.47 7.47
C GLN A 41 13.16 -7.96 6.58
N GLU A 42 12.63 -6.77 6.87
CA GLU A 42 11.57 -6.15 6.07
C GLU A 42 12.03 -5.88 4.64
N GLN A 43 13.27 -5.41 4.46
CA GLN A 43 13.88 -5.19 3.14
C GLN A 43 13.94 -6.50 2.33
N MET A 44 14.43 -7.58 2.93
CA MET A 44 14.49 -8.89 2.27
C MET A 44 13.10 -9.38 1.87
N VAL A 45 12.13 -9.26 2.77
CA VAL A 45 10.74 -9.69 2.50
C VAL A 45 10.13 -8.85 1.38
N SER A 46 10.32 -7.54 1.37
CA SER A 46 9.82 -6.67 0.30
C SER A 46 10.40 -7.05 -1.06
N GLN A 47 11.69 -7.38 -1.13
CA GLN A 47 12.33 -7.88 -2.37
C GLN A 47 11.73 -9.22 -2.83
N ILE A 48 11.45 -10.13 -1.91
CA ILE A 48 10.79 -11.41 -2.24
C ILE A 48 9.38 -11.15 -2.77
N ILE A 49 8.61 -10.27 -2.12
CA ILE A 49 7.27 -9.89 -2.58
C ILE A 49 7.31 -9.25 -3.97
N ALA A 50 8.30 -8.40 -4.25
CA ALA A 50 8.51 -7.81 -5.57
C ALA A 50 8.77 -8.88 -6.63
N ALA A 51 9.62 -9.87 -6.33
CA ALA A 51 9.87 -11.01 -7.23
C ALA A 51 8.60 -11.83 -7.47
N MET A 52 7.83 -12.14 -6.41
CA MET A 52 6.54 -12.84 -6.52
C MET A 52 5.55 -12.06 -7.38
N ALA A 53 5.43 -10.76 -7.17
CA ALA A 53 4.55 -9.89 -7.95
C ALA A 53 4.92 -9.91 -9.45
N ASN A 54 6.22 -9.88 -9.78
CA ASN A 54 6.70 -9.98 -11.14
C ASN A 54 6.36 -11.35 -11.77
N ILE A 55 6.59 -12.45 -11.06
CA ILE A 55 6.22 -13.81 -11.53
C ILE A 55 4.72 -13.91 -11.81
N LEU A 56 3.89 -13.44 -10.90
CA LEU A 56 2.43 -13.43 -11.07
C LEU A 56 2.01 -12.62 -12.30
N LYS A 57 2.63 -11.46 -12.51
CA LYS A 57 2.38 -10.60 -13.67
C LYS A 57 2.81 -11.25 -14.98
N GLU A 58 4.02 -11.82 -15.03
CA GLU A 58 4.57 -12.47 -16.21
C GLU A 58 3.80 -13.75 -16.59
N SER A 59 3.26 -14.46 -15.59
CA SER A 59 2.39 -15.63 -15.82
C SER A 59 0.96 -15.26 -16.24
N GLY A 60 0.62 -13.97 -16.35
CA GLY A 60 -0.73 -13.52 -16.68
C GLY A 60 -1.76 -13.76 -15.58
N CYS A 61 -1.33 -13.99 -14.34
CA CYS A 61 -2.24 -14.20 -13.21
C CYS A 61 -2.97 -12.90 -12.88
N PRO A 62 -4.33 -12.88 -12.84
CA PRO A 62 -5.12 -11.65 -12.68
C PRO A 62 -5.23 -11.19 -11.22
N VAL A 63 -4.12 -11.23 -10.49
CA VAL A 63 -4.03 -10.76 -9.11
C VAL A 63 -3.15 -9.52 -9.01
N TYR A 64 -3.42 -8.71 -8.00
CA TYR A 64 -2.66 -7.50 -7.74
C TYR A 64 -1.85 -7.67 -6.44
N VAL A 65 -0.55 -7.44 -6.54
CA VAL A 65 0.37 -7.35 -5.40
C VAL A 65 1.28 -6.15 -5.63
N ARG A 66 1.33 -5.25 -4.68
CA ARG A 66 2.24 -4.09 -4.69
C ARG A 66 3.34 -4.32 -3.66
N ALA A 67 4.58 -4.37 -4.11
CA ALA A 67 5.75 -4.19 -3.26
C ALA A 67 6.07 -2.70 -3.13
N TYR A 68 6.83 -2.33 -2.12
CA TYR A 68 7.39 -1.00 -1.90
C TYR A 68 8.85 -1.15 -1.46
N ASP A 69 9.66 -0.15 -1.76
CA ASP A 69 11.10 -0.23 -1.51
C ASP A 69 11.44 0.05 -0.05
N ILE A 70 12.37 -0.75 0.46
CA ILE A 70 12.94 -0.58 1.80
C ILE A 70 14.46 -0.60 1.67
N ILE A 71 15.13 0.35 2.30
CA ILE A 71 16.59 0.46 2.34
C ILE A 71 17.03 0.52 3.80
N ALA A 72 17.67 -0.56 4.26
CA ALA A 72 18.35 -0.55 5.56
C ALA A 72 19.67 0.23 5.41
N THR A 73 19.85 1.30 6.18
CA THR A 73 20.99 2.23 6.01
C THR A 73 22.24 1.85 6.78
N GLN A 74 22.17 0.90 7.72
CA GLN A 74 23.31 0.50 8.54
C GLN A 74 23.42 -1.01 8.69
N LEU A 75 24.65 -1.52 8.64
CA LEU A 75 24.97 -2.94 8.85
C LEU A 75 24.55 -3.47 10.22
N LYS A 76 24.40 -2.59 11.22
CA LYS A 76 24.00 -2.93 12.59
C LYS A 76 22.48 -2.76 12.85
N GLY A 77 21.69 -2.50 11.82
CA GLY A 77 20.22 -2.49 11.92
C GLY A 77 19.65 -1.33 12.75
N THR A 78 20.16 -0.11 12.60
CA THR A 78 19.74 1.03 13.42
C THR A 78 18.92 2.07 12.67
N GLY A 79 18.33 1.73 11.53
CA GLY A 79 17.40 2.59 10.80
C GLY A 79 17.39 2.35 9.30
N GLY A 80 16.58 3.13 8.60
CA GLY A 80 16.48 3.08 7.15
C GLY A 80 15.37 3.93 6.57
N LEU A 81 15.12 3.70 5.30
CA LEU A 81 14.14 4.40 4.49
C LEU A 81 13.10 3.39 3.99
N ILE A 82 11.84 3.75 4.09
CA ILE A 82 10.72 2.97 3.57
C ILE A 82 9.98 3.84 2.57
N GLU A 83 9.73 3.33 1.36
CA GLU A 83 8.81 3.98 0.42
C GLU A 83 7.41 4.01 1.04
N ALA A 84 6.83 5.20 1.20
CA ALA A 84 5.43 5.30 1.59
C ALA A 84 4.53 5.05 0.37
N VAL A 85 3.48 4.26 0.55
CA VAL A 85 2.51 3.98 -0.52
C VAL A 85 1.55 5.16 -0.63
N PRO A 86 1.62 5.99 -1.69
CA PRO A 86 0.76 7.16 -1.80
C PRO A 86 -0.69 6.80 -2.08
N ASP A 87 -1.58 7.76 -1.89
CA ASP A 87 -3.03 7.65 -2.14
C ASP A 87 -3.69 6.49 -1.39
N THR A 88 -3.20 6.19 -0.19
CA THR A 88 -3.70 5.10 0.64
C THR A 88 -4.11 5.56 2.03
N VAL A 89 -4.95 4.76 2.67
CA VAL A 89 -5.35 4.93 4.08
C VAL A 89 -5.42 3.54 4.72
N SER A 90 -4.92 3.37 5.96
CA SER A 90 -5.11 2.09 6.64
C SER A 90 -6.58 1.88 7.00
N ILE A 91 -7.05 0.63 6.97
CA ILE A 91 -8.43 0.29 7.33
C ILE A 91 -8.76 0.77 8.75
N ASP A 92 -7.79 0.75 9.65
CA ASP A 92 -7.95 1.27 11.00
C ASP A 92 -8.13 2.80 11.00
N SER A 93 -7.32 3.54 10.24
CA SER A 93 -7.47 4.99 10.08
C SER A 93 -8.77 5.36 9.36
N LEU A 94 -9.21 4.55 8.40
CA LEU A 94 -10.48 4.71 7.71
C LEU A 94 -11.64 4.65 8.72
N LYS A 95 -11.66 3.64 9.57
CA LYS A 95 -12.69 3.49 10.62
C LYS A 95 -12.72 4.67 11.59
N ARG A 96 -11.55 5.22 11.94
CA ARG A 96 -11.47 6.36 12.86
C ARG A 96 -11.86 7.70 12.23
N ARG A 97 -11.58 7.88 10.93
CA ARG A 97 -11.79 9.16 10.23
C ARG A 97 -13.15 9.30 9.57
N ASP A 98 -13.85 8.21 9.33
CA ASP A 98 -15.21 8.21 8.77
C ASP A 98 -16.24 7.94 9.86
N PRO A 99 -16.92 8.97 10.40
CA PRO A 99 -17.94 8.80 11.43
C PRO A 99 -19.14 7.96 10.97
N SER A 100 -19.32 7.83 9.64
CA SER A 100 -20.39 7.04 9.04
C SER A 100 -19.97 5.62 8.65
N PHE A 101 -18.75 5.20 9.05
CA PHE A 101 -18.25 3.86 8.75
C PHE A 101 -19.03 2.79 9.52
N THR A 102 -19.67 1.90 8.82
CA THR A 102 -20.38 0.73 9.38
C THR A 102 -19.69 -0.56 8.96
N THR A 103 -19.62 -0.83 7.67
CA THR A 103 -18.93 -1.97 7.08
C THR A 103 -18.07 -1.51 5.91
N LEU A 104 -17.10 -2.36 5.52
CA LEU A 104 -16.27 -2.07 4.35
C LEU A 104 -17.11 -2.06 3.06
N ASP A 105 -18.13 -2.94 2.93
CA ASP A 105 -19.03 -2.95 1.76
C ASP A 105 -19.82 -1.64 1.67
N ASP A 106 -20.36 -1.15 2.79
CA ASP A 106 -21.05 0.14 2.83
C ASP A 106 -20.13 1.31 2.45
N PHE A 107 -18.89 1.31 2.96
CA PHE A 107 -17.89 2.28 2.54
C PHE A 107 -17.65 2.24 1.02
N PHE A 108 -17.49 1.03 0.44
CA PHE A 108 -17.29 0.87 -1.01
C PHE A 108 -18.47 1.39 -1.82
N ILE A 109 -19.71 1.13 -1.37
CA ILE A 109 -20.92 1.65 -2.01
C ILE A 109 -20.94 3.17 -1.98
N ARG A 110 -20.68 3.78 -0.82
CA ARG A 110 -20.71 5.24 -0.65
C ARG A 110 -19.58 5.92 -1.42
N HIS A 111 -18.35 5.43 -1.26
CA HIS A 111 -17.16 6.10 -1.78
C HIS A 111 -16.95 5.85 -3.27
N PHE A 112 -16.89 4.60 -3.69
CA PHE A 112 -16.64 4.23 -5.08
C PHE A 112 -17.93 4.17 -5.92
N GLY A 113 -19.02 3.82 -5.28
CA GLY A 113 -20.32 3.65 -5.93
C GLY A 113 -21.19 4.91 -5.96
N LYS A 114 -20.78 5.99 -5.27
CA LYS A 114 -21.61 7.20 -5.07
C LYS A 114 -23.02 6.84 -4.56
N GLY A 115 -23.11 5.89 -3.63
CA GLY A 115 -24.35 5.38 -3.07
C GLY A 115 -25.04 4.27 -3.91
N ILE A 116 -24.49 3.89 -5.08
CA ILE A 116 -25.12 2.93 -6.00
C ILE A 116 -24.27 1.65 -6.10
N LYS A 117 -24.76 0.55 -5.53
CA LYS A 117 -24.07 -0.76 -5.52
C LYS A 117 -23.93 -1.38 -6.92
N SER A 118 -24.80 -1.05 -7.86
CA SER A 118 -24.74 -1.53 -9.26
C SER A 118 -23.79 -0.69 -10.14
N SER A 119 -23.23 0.42 -9.64
CA SER A 119 -22.39 1.33 -10.42
C SER A 119 -21.10 0.68 -10.89
N GLN A 120 -20.54 1.18 -11.99
CA GLN A 120 -19.26 0.69 -12.53
C GLN A 120 -18.10 0.98 -11.56
N GLY A 121 -18.14 2.12 -10.84
CA GLY A 121 -17.13 2.48 -9.84
C GLY A 121 -17.07 1.46 -8.70
N TYR A 122 -18.22 1.10 -8.12
CA TYR A 122 -18.28 0.05 -7.09
C TYR A 122 -17.80 -1.30 -7.63
N LYS A 123 -18.26 -1.71 -8.81
CA LYS A 123 -17.87 -2.99 -9.42
C LYS A 123 -16.36 -3.05 -9.70
N LYS A 124 -15.75 -1.95 -10.18
CA LYS A 124 -14.30 -1.84 -10.39
C LYS A 124 -13.57 -1.99 -9.06
N ALA A 125 -13.89 -1.16 -8.08
CA ALA A 125 -13.25 -1.17 -6.77
C ALA A 125 -13.36 -2.54 -6.07
N ARG A 126 -14.52 -3.18 -6.14
CA ARG A 126 -14.70 -4.53 -5.60
C ARG A 126 -13.82 -5.57 -6.29
N ARG A 127 -13.69 -5.52 -7.63
CA ARG A 127 -12.76 -6.41 -8.35
C ARG A 127 -11.31 -6.17 -7.93
N ASN A 128 -10.91 -4.92 -7.80
CA ASN A 128 -9.57 -4.53 -7.33
C ASN A 128 -9.30 -5.08 -5.93
N PHE A 129 -10.27 -4.92 -5.02
CA PHE A 129 -10.20 -5.47 -3.67
C PHE A 129 -10.00 -7.00 -3.67
N VAL A 130 -10.83 -7.71 -4.42
CA VAL A 130 -10.75 -9.18 -4.51
C VAL A 130 -9.45 -9.63 -5.14
N SER A 131 -9.00 -8.97 -6.21
CA SER A 131 -7.73 -9.26 -6.90
C SER A 131 -6.53 -9.09 -5.96
N SER A 132 -6.48 -7.99 -5.22
CA SER A 132 -5.40 -7.73 -4.26
C SER A 132 -5.48 -8.66 -3.04
N MET A 133 -6.68 -8.91 -2.52
CA MET A 133 -6.88 -9.87 -1.43
C MET A 133 -6.37 -11.26 -1.80
N ALA A 134 -6.68 -11.74 -3.00
CA ALA A 134 -6.20 -13.05 -3.49
C ALA A 134 -4.67 -13.08 -3.59
N GLY A 135 -4.05 -12.03 -4.15
CA GLY A 135 -2.59 -11.93 -4.26
C GLY A 135 -1.92 -11.95 -2.89
N TYR A 136 -2.36 -11.12 -1.96
CA TYR A 136 -1.78 -11.09 -0.61
C TYR A 136 -2.10 -12.34 0.22
N ALA A 137 -3.21 -13.03 -0.02
CA ALA A 137 -3.49 -14.31 0.65
C ALA A 137 -2.40 -15.35 0.32
N VAL A 138 -1.99 -15.44 -0.95
CA VAL A 138 -0.89 -16.33 -1.38
C VAL A 138 0.45 -15.89 -0.79
N VAL A 139 0.77 -14.60 -0.87
CA VAL A 139 2.00 -14.03 -0.30
C VAL A 139 2.09 -14.31 1.21
N CYS A 140 1.06 -13.98 1.96
CA CYS A 140 1.03 -14.18 3.41
C CYS A 140 1.13 -15.66 3.79
N TYR A 141 0.49 -16.54 3.02
CA TYR A 141 0.56 -17.98 3.26
C TYR A 141 1.97 -18.53 3.04
N LEU A 142 2.59 -18.22 1.89
CA LEU A 142 3.92 -18.75 1.53
C LEU A 142 5.02 -18.20 2.44
N LEU A 143 4.98 -16.92 2.79
CA LEU A 143 5.98 -16.27 3.63
C LEU A 143 5.66 -16.37 5.13
N GLN A 144 4.56 -17.03 5.50
CA GLN A 144 4.11 -17.13 6.90
C GLN A 144 4.02 -15.76 7.58
N ILE A 145 3.50 -14.76 6.85
CA ILE A 145 3.37 -13.39 7.38
C ILE A 145 2.26 -13.38 8.43
N LYS A 146 2.59 -12.88 9.60
CA LYS A 146 1.67 -12.76 10.75
C LYS A 146 1.33 -11.29 11.01
N ASP A 147 0.59 -11.04 12.09
CA ASP A 147 0.21 -9.70 12.55
C ASP A 147 -0.55 -8.86 11.51
N ARG A 148 -1.54 -9.48 10.84
CA ARG A 148 -2.36 -8.81 9.81
C ARG A 148 -3.59 -8.13 10.40
N HIS A 149 -3.37 -7.10 11.23
CA HIS A 149 -4.43 -6.25 11.75
C HIS A 149 -4.77 -5.08 10.78
N ASN A 150 -5.88 -4.39 11.03
CA ASN A 150 -6.37 -3.32 10.15
C ASN A 150 -5.41 -2.11 10.01
N GLY A 151 -4.44 -1.95 10.90
CA GLY A 151 -3.39 -0.94 10.79
C GLY A 151 -2.34 -1.27 9.74
N ASN A 152 -2.11 -2.59 9.50
CA ASN A 152 -1.12 -3.12 8.55
C ASN A 152 -1.72 -3.44 7.18
N ILE A 153 -2.97 -3.02 6.92
CA ILE A 153 -3.65 -3.16 5.63
C ILE A 153 -4.08 -1.77 5.17
N LEU A 154 -3.48 -1.31 4.09
CA LEU A 154 -3.85 -0.06 3.43
C LEU A 154 -4.91 -0.34 2.37
N LEU A 155 -5.81 0.63 2.16
CA LEU A 155 -6.76 0.68 1.05
C LEU A 155 -6.37 1.87 0.17
N ASP A 156 -6.23 1.64 -1.14
CA ASP A 156 -5.95 2.71 -2.09
C ASP A 156 -7.23 3.38 -2.62
N ASN A 157 -7.03 4.46 -3.37
CA ASN A 157 -8.12 5.24 -3.97
C ASN A 157 -8.79 4.54 -5.18
N GLU A 158 -8.36 3.34 -5.56
CA GLU A 158 -8.99 2.49 -6.57
C GLU A 158 -9.65 1.23 -6.00
N GLY A 159 -9.49 0.99 -4.70
CA GLY A 159 -10.09 -0.14 -3.98
C GLY A 159 -9.18 -1.36 -3.84
N HIS A 160 -7.87 -1.29 -4.19
CA HIS A 160 -6.93 -2.36 -3.86
C HIS A 160 -6.53 -2.28 -2.39
N ILE A 161 -6.18 -3.42 -1.81
CA ILE A 161 -5.45 -3.45 -0.54
C ILE A 161 -3.95 -3.58 -0.80
N VAL A 162 -3.17 -2.98 0.09
CA VAL A 162 -1.72 -3.12 0.14
C VAL A 162 -1.34 -3.48 1.58
N HIS A 163 -0.67 -4.60 1.76
CA HIS A 163 -0.16 -4.98 3.06
C HIS A 163 1.18 -4.29 3.32
N ILE A 164 1.39 -3.86 4.56
CA ILE A 164 2.62 -3.23 5.03
C ILE A 164 3.09 -3.88 6.31
N ASP A 165 4.32 -3.57 6.74
CA ASP A 165 4.92 -4.05 7.97
C ASP A 165 5.19 -5.58 7.96
N TRP A 166 6.41 -5.92 7.59
CA TRP A 166 6.89 -7.29 7.42
C TRP A 166 7.75 -7.79 8.60
N GLY A 167 7.57 -7.19 9.77
CA GLY A 167 8.36 -7.52 10.96
C GLY A 167 8.15 -8.96 11.48
N PHE A 168 7.04 -9.60 11.13
CA PHE A 168 6.70 -10.96 11.60
C PHE A 168 6.51 -11.92 10.42
N VAL A 169 7.62 -12.48 9.94
CA VAL A 169 7.65 -13.46 8.83
C VAL A 169 8.47 -14.67 9.20
N PHE A 170 8.20 -15.82 8.61
CA PHE A 170 8.89 -17.09 8.82
C PHE A 170 8.99 -17.54 10.29
N MET A 171 8.30 -16.92 11.21
CA MET A 171 8.36 -17.26 12.61
C MET A 171 7.46 -18.46 12.90
N SER A 172 8.06 -19.61 13.14
CA SER A 172 7.46 -20.62 13.97
C SER A 172 7.44 -20.08 15.40
N ARG A 173 6.27 -19.65 15.90
CA ARG A 173 5.99 -19.15 17.25
C ARG A 173 6.98 -18.20 17.86
#